data_e2fb2028be4441f03ea5f1378d9ed117
#
_entry.id   e2fb2028be4441f03ea5f1378d9ed117
#
_cell.length_a   1.000
_cell.length_b   1.000
_cell.length_c   1.000
_cell.angle_alpha   90.00
_cell.angle_beta   90.00
_cell.angle_gamma   90.00
#
_symmetry.space_group_name_H-M   'P 1'
#
loop_
_entity.id
_entity.type
_entity.pdbx_description
1 polymer ?
#
loop_
_entity_poly.entity_id
_entity_poly.type
_entity_poly.pdbx_seq_one_letter_code
_entity_poly.pdbx_strand_id
1 'polypeptide(L)' 'MPAEHSISKAARSLDDAEERAVRHGRAVPRADAPDGEVRLMAGDRLIAIGAAQADELRPVVVFEPA' A
#
# COMPACT_ATOMS: atom_id res chain seq x y z
N MET A 1 -16.61 -4.58 19.94
CA MET A 1 -16.83 -5.00 19.08
C MET A 1 -16.10 -5.25 17.88
N PRO A 2 -16.34 -6.12 17.31
CA PRO A 2 -15.55 -6.60 16.24
C PRO A 2 -15.54 -5.78 14.99
N ALA A 3 -16.40 -4.89 14.90
CA ALA A 3 -16.48 -4.14 13.67
C ALA A 3 -15.24 -3.36 13.37
N GLU A 4 -14.52 -3.01 14.35
CA GLU A 4 -13.37 -2.24 14.10
C GLU A 4 -12.31 -3.03 13.47
N HIS A 5 -12.38 -4.30 13.48
CA HIS A 5 -11.35 -5.07 12.92
C HIS A 5 -11.26 -4.91 11.43
N SER A 6 -12.37 -4.78 10.80
CA SER A 6 -12.38 -4.74 9.37
C SER A 6 -11.79 -3.46 8.83
N ILE A 7 -11.67 -2.45 9.65
CA ILE A 7 -11.15 -1.22 9.17
C ILE A 7 -9.75 -0.96 9.61
N SER A 8 -9.14 -1.90 10.25
CA SER A 8 -7.81 -1.67 10.73
C SER A 8 -6.76 -2.16 9.77
N LYS A 9 -6.98 -2.03 8.48
CA LYS A 9 -5.98 -2.36 7.54
C LYS A 9 -4.81 -1.42 7.68
N ALA A 10 -3.64 -1.95 7.61
CA ALA A 10 -2.44 -1.16 7.71
C ALA A 10 -2.33 -0.21 6.55
N ALA A 11 -1.73 0.91 6.76
CA ALA A 11 -1.49 1.89 5.72
C ALA A 11 -0.01 2.22 5.68
N ARG A 12 0.52 2.41 4.50
CA ARG A 12 1.90 2.76 4.31
C ARG A 12 1.96 4.06 3.53
N SER A 13 2.63 5.05 4.08
CA SER A 13 2.82 6.31 3.38
C SER A 13 3.93 6.16 2.38
N LEU A 14 3.72 6.63 1.19
CA LEU A 14 4.69 6.54 0.12
C LEU A 14 5.38 7.88 -0.08
N ASP A 15 6.66 7.84 -0.36
CA ASP A 15 7.35 9.07 -0.78
C ASP A 15 7.14 9.23 -2.29
N ASP A 16 7.68 10.30 -2.87
CA ASP A 16 7.45 10.62 -4.27
C ASP A 16 7.93 9.51 -5.19
N ALA A 17 9.06 8.93 -4.91
CA ALA A 17 9.61 7.87 -5.76
C ALA A 17 8.76 6.61 -5.63
N GLU A 18 8.32 6.29 -4.43
CA GLU A 18 7.48 5.12 -4.20
C GLU A 18 6.11 5.31 -4.84
N GLU A 19 5.55 6.49 -4.74
CA GLU A 19 4.27 6.77 -5.35
C GLU A 19 4.35 6.56 -6.86
N ARG A 20 5.40 7.05 -7.47
CA ARG A 20 5.59 6.88 -8.90
C ARG A 20 5.72 5.39 -9.26
N ALA A 21 6.47 4.64 -8.49
CA ALA A 21 6.64 3.22 -8.74
C ALA A 21 5.30 2.49 -8.64
N VAL A 22 4.52 2.79 -7.62
CA VAL A 22 3.24 2.15 -7.41
C VAL A 22 2.27 2.48 -8.53
N ARG A 23 2.26 3.73 -8.99
CA ARG A 23 1.39 4.13 -10.07
C ARG A 23 1.70 3.39 -11.36
N HIS A 24 2.93 2.92 -11.50
CA HIS A 24 3.33 2.12 -12.66
C HIS A 24 3.23 0.61 -12.37
N GLY A 25 2.66 0.24 -11.25
CA GLY A 25 2.48 -1.17 -10.91
C GLY A 25 3.71 -1.85 -10.37
N ARG A 26 4.69 -1.10 -9.92
CA ARG A 26 5.93 -1.67 -9.40
C ARG A 26 5.87 -1.84 -7.90
N ALA A 27 6.61 -2.82 -7.40
CA ALA A 27 6.68 -3.04 -5.96
C ALA A 27 7.55 -2.00 -5.28
N VAL A 28 7.30 -1.78 -4.01
CA VAL A 28 8.11 -0.89 -3.18
C VAL A 28 8.57 -1.66 -1.95
N PRO A 29 9.59 -1.18 -1.24
CA PRO A 29 10.05 -1.88 -0.05
C PRO A 29 8.94 -2.01 0.98
N ARG A 30 8.90 -3.14 1.65
CA ARG A 30 7.89 -3.41 2.64
C ARG A 30 8.13 -2.65 3.94
N ALA A 31 9.35 -2.46 4.31
CA ALA A 31 9.74 -1.83 5.56
C ALA A 31 9.04 -2.53 6.72
N ASP A 32 8.27 -1.82 7.51
CA ASP A 32 7.61 -2.39 8.67
C ASP A 32 6.20 -2.83 8.42
N ALA A 33 5.76 -2.84 7.20
CA ALA A 33 4.36 -3.17 6.92
C ALA A 33 4.06 -4.61 7.30
N PRO A 34 2.91 -4.87 7.89
CA PRO A 34 2.56 -6.23 8.28
C PRO A 34 2.20 -7.07 7.08
N ASP A 35 2.04 -8.36 7.28
CA ASP A 35 1.60 -9.26 6.24
C ASP A 35 0.19 -8.90 5.81
N GLY A 36 -0.18 -9.29 4.64
CA GLY A 36 -1.52 -9.10 4.13
C GLY A 36 -1.65 -7.84 3.32
N GLU A 37 -2.85 -7.33 3.23
CA GLU A 37 -3.12 -6.15 2.42
C GLU A 37 -2.79 -4.88 3.15
N VAL A 38 -2.20 -3.95 2.43
CA VAL A 38 -1.76 -2.68 2.99
C VAL A 38 -2.24 -1.57 2.07
N ARG A 39 -2.80 -0.51 2.64
CA ARG A 39 -3.19 0.65 1.85
C ARG A 39 -1.96 1.48 1.54
N LEU A 40 -1.76 1.79 0.30
CA LEU A 40 -0.62 2.59 -0.14
C LEU A 40 -1.09 4.02 -0.36
N MET A 41 -0.62 4.90 0.48
CA MET A 41 -1.14 6.28 0.56
C MET A 41 -0.11 7.30 0.12
N ALA A 42 -0.56 8.31 -0.55
CA ALA A 42 0.26 9.48 -0.83
C ALA A 42 -0.43 10.65 -0.13
N GLY A 43 0.07 11.02 1.02
CA GLY A 43 -0.59 12.00 1.86
C GLY A 43 -1.92 11.44 2.32
N ASP A 44 -3.01 12.13 2.05
CA ASP A 44 -4.32 11.67 2.40
C ASP A 44 -4.98 10.88 1.30
N ARG A 45 -4.32 10.62 0.20
CA ARG A 45 -4.95 9.99 -0.96
C ARG A 45 -4.60 8.52 -1.00
N LEU A 46 -5.59 7.69 -1.18
CA LEU A 46 -5.37 6.25 -1.34
C LEU A 46 -4.99 6.00 -2.79
N ILE A 47 -3.76 5.58 -3.03
CA ILE A 47 -3.25 5.37 -4.38
C ILE A 47 -3.47 3.93 -4.82
N ALA A 48 -3.28 2.99 -3.92
CA ALA A 48 -3.37 1.58 -4.30
C ALA A 48 -3.54 0.71 -3.07
N ILE A 49 -3.90 -0.54 -3.31
CA ILE A 49 -3.84 -1.56 -2.28
C ILE A 49 -2.70 -2.48 -2.67
N GLY A 50 -1.82 -2.73 -1.75
CA GLY A 50 -0.68 -3.62 -1.98
C GLY A 50 -0.78 -4.86 -1.13
N ALA A 51 -0.03 -5.87 -1.50
CA ALA A 51 0.09 -7.08 -0.71
C ALA A 51 1.54 -7.27 -0.32
N ALA A 52 1.77 -7.62 0.93
CA ALA A 52 3.13 -7.83 1.42
C ALA A 52 3.62 -9.20 0.98
N GLN A 53 4.78 -9.23 0.35
CA GLN A 53 5.40 -10.47 -0.07
C GLN A 53 6.89 -10.36 0.20
N ALA A 54 7.41 -11.25 0.99
CA ALA A 54 8.83 -11.21 1.35
C ALA A 54 9.17 -9.81 1.86
N ASP A 55 10.05 -9.11 1.22
CA ASP A 55 10.44 -7.79 1.68
C ASP A 55 9.84 -6.69 0.85
N GLU A 56 8.81 -6.92 0.10
CA GLU A 56 8.25 -5.85 -0.73
C GLU A 56 6.74 -5.81 -0.65
N LEU A 57 6.18 -4.68 -1.05
CA LEU A 57 4.74 -4.51 -1.19
C LEU A 57 4.45 -4.41 -2.67
N ARG A 58 3.65 -5.34 -3.17
CA ARG A 58 3.28 -5.37 -4.57
C ARG A 58 1.90 -4.79 -4.74
N PRO A 59 1.70 -3.82 -5.61
CA PRO A 59 0.37 -3.28 -5.83
C PRO A 59 -0.53 -4.35 -6.44
N VAL A 60 -1.71 -4.52 -5.86
CA VAL A 60 -2.71 -5.44 -6.37
C VAL A 60 -3.73 -4.68 -7.18
N VAL A 61 -4.16 -3.53 -6.67
CA VAL A 61 -5.10 -2.66 -7.35
C VAL A 61 -4.55 -1.26 -7.27
N VAL A 62 -4.47 -0.56 -8.38
CA VAL A 62 -3.99 0.82 -8.41
C VAL A 62 -5.16 1.71 -8.79
N PHE A 63 -5.54 2.60 -7.90
CA PHE A 63 -6.67 3.49 -8.11
C PHE A 63 -6.29 4.73 -8.91
N GLU A 64 -5.03 5.13 -8.84
CA GLU A 64 -4.56 6.30 -9.57
C GLU A 64 -3.33 5.93 -10.37
N PRO A 65 -3.48 5.25 -11.48
CA PRO A 65 -2.32 4.85 -12.28
C PRO A 65 -1.68 6.07 -12.96
N ALA A 66 -0.44 5.92 -13.31
CA ALA A 66 0.32 6.98 -13.95
C ALA A 66 -0.21 7.31 -15.33
#